data_2d2570023e51d0e4b8f9d82d43467601
#
_entry.id   2d2570023e51d0e4b8f9d82d43467601
#
_cell.length_a   1.000
_cell.length_b   1.000
_cell.length_c   1.000
_cell.angle_alpha   90.00
_cell.angle_beta   90.00
_cell.angle_gamma   90.00
#
_symmetry.space_group_name_H-M   'P 1'
#
loop_
_entity.id
_entity.type
_entity.pdbx_description
1 polymer ?
#
loop_
_entity_poly.entity_id
_entity_poly.type
_entity_poly.pdbx_seq_one_letter_code
_entity_poly.pdbx_strand_id
1 'polypeptide(L)'
;KKYVFIIDEINRANLSKVFGEVMMLMEHDKRGENWSVPLTYSENDEERFYVPENVYIIGLMNTADRSLAVVDYALRRRFSFIDIEPGFDTPQFRNFLLNKKAEPSFVESLCQKMNKLNQEISKEATILGKGFRIGHSYFCSGLEDGTSPDTQWLKEIVMTDIAPLLEEYFFDDPYKQQIWADKLLGDS
;
A
#
# COMPACT_ATOMS: atom_id res chain seq x y z
N LYS A 1 6.24 27.25 8.16
CA LYS A 1 6.44 25.81 8.40
C LYS A 1 5.44 25.05 7.57
N LYS A 2 5.83 23.92 6.94
CA LYS A 2 4.93 23.03 6.19
C LYS A 2 4.40 21.94 7.13
N TYR A 3 3.13 21.55 6.94
CA TYR A 3 2.47 20.51 7.70
C TYR A 3 1.92 19.46 6.74
N VAL A 4 1.88 18.20 7.16
CA VAL A 4 1.30 17.09 6.41
C VAL A 4 0.19 16.49 7.23
N PHE A 5 -0.99 16.37 6.61
CA PHE A 5 -2.15 15.69 7.13
C PHE A 5 -2.32 14.37 6.38
N ILE A 6 -2.21 13.26 7.09
CA ILE A 6 -2.28 11.91 6.50
C ILE A 6 -3.67 11.33 6.81
N ILE A 7 -4.35 10.86 5.77
CA ILE A 7 -5.61 10.12 5.86
C ILE A 7 -5.31 8.69 5.44
N ASP A 8 -5.25 7.81 6.42
CA ASP A 8 -5.06 6.38 6.14
C ASP A 8 -6.39 5.75 5.71
N GLU A 9 -6.30 4.79 4.78
CA GLU A 9 -7.44 4.09 4.20
C GLU A 9 -8.56 5.04 3.69
N ILE A 10 -8.15 6.07 2.97
CA ILE A 10 -9.01 7.14 2.48
C ILE A 10 -10.23 6.64 1.67
N ASN A 11 -10.15 5.44 1.09
CA ASN A 11 -11.20 4.81 0.32
C ASN A 11 -12.23 4.02 1.15
N ARG A 12 -12.00 3.84 2.47
CA ARG A 12 -12.96 3.12 3.35
C ARG A 12 -14.16 3.95 3.76
N ALA A 13 -14.09 5.25 3.65
CA ALA A 13 -15.20 6.14 3.99
C ALA A 13 -15.78 6.82 2.74
N ASN A 14 -17.06 7.15 2.78
CA ASN A 14 -17.64 8.07 1.82
C ASN A 14 -17.19 9.49 2.17
N LEU A 15 -16.08 9.93 1.58
CA LEU A 15 -15.45 11.19 1.92
C LEU A 15 -16.33 12.40 1.62
N SER A 16 -17.19 12.34 0.61
CA SER A 16 -18.14 13.40 0.34
C SER A 16 -19.13 13.59 1.49
N LYS A 17 -19.48 12.50 2.21
CA LYS A 17 -20.30 12.59 3.42
C LYS A 17 -19.50 13.01 4.64
N VAL A 18 -18.24 12.57 4.77
CA VAL A 18 -17.37 12.89 5.93
C VAL A 18 -16.96 14.35 5.91
N PHE A 19 -16.56 14.85 4.76
CA PHE A 19 -16.04 16.22 4.62
C PHE A 19 -17.12 17.23 4.20
N GLY A 20 -18.25 16.77 3.64
CA GLY A 20 -19.34 17.66 3.26
C GLY A 20 -18.87 18.91 2.52
N GLU A 21 -19.25 20.07 3.06
CA GLU A 21 -18.91 21.40 2.52
C GLU A 21 -17.41 21.68 2.51
N VAL A 22 -16.61 21.09 3.42
CA VAL A 22 -15.16 21.33 3.47
C VAL A 22 -14.40 20.54 2.42
N MET A 23 -15.05 19.62 1.70
CA MET A 23 -14.43 18.82 0.64
C MET A 23 -13.75 19.67 -0.42
N MET A 24 -14.30 20.84 -0.75
CA MET A 24 -13.71 21.75 -1.72
C MET A 24 -12.37 22.34 -1.25
N LEU A 25 -12.17 22.47 0.05
CA LEU A 25 -10.96 23.05 0.64
C LEU A 25 -9.75 22.10 0.54
N MET A 26 -9.95 20.85 0.10
CA MET A 26 -8.86 19.94 -0.22
C MET A 26 -8.14 20.35 -1.50
N GLU A 27 -8.82 21.09 -2.40
CA GLU A 27 -8.23 21.57 -3.65
C GLU A 27 -7.15 22.61 -3.35
N HIS A 28 -6.02 22.49 -4.06
CA HIS A 28 -4.84 23.33 -3.82
C HIS A 28 -5.12 24.83 -4.01
N ASP A 29 -5.99 25.17 -4.96
CA ASP A 29 -6.34 26.53 -5.34
C ASP A 29 -7.47 27.13 -4.47
N LYS A 30 -8.03 26.35 -3.54
CA LYS A 30 -9.12 26.75 -2.64
C LYS A 30 -8.70 26.69 -1.18
N ARG A 31 -7.54 27.23 -0.88
CA ARG A 31 -6.98 27.27 0.48
C ARG A 31 -6.79 28.69 0.96
N GLY A 32 -6.65 28.81 2.28
CA GLY A 32 -6.52 30.10 2.95
C GLY A 32 -7.86 30.74 3.30
N GLU A 33 -7.80 31.84 4.05
CA GLU A 33 -8.96 32.52 4.64
C GLU A 33 -10.01 32.98 3.62
N ASN A 34 -9.59 33.33 2.40
CA ASN A 34 -10.49 33.77 1.33
C ASN A 34 -11.47 32.66 0.87
N TRP A 35 -11.16 31.40 1.14
CA TRP A 35 -11.96 30.23 0.80
C TRP A 35 -12.69 29.64 2.01
N SER A 36 -12.68 30.37 3.15
CA SER A 36 -13.34 29.89 4.36
C SER A 36 -14.83 29.66 4.17
N VAL A 37 -15.33 28.55 4.72
CA VAL A 37 -16.74 28.17 4.68
C VAL A 37 -17.33 28.12 6.09
N PRO A 38 -18.61 28.40 6.29
CA PRO A 38 -19.28 28.12 7.56
C PRO A 38 -19.38 26.62 7.75
N LEU A 39 -19.27 26.13 8.98
CA LEU A 39 -19.51 24.74 9.31
C LEU A 39 -20.99 24.50 9.61
N THR A 40 -21.59 23.47 9.00
CA THR A 40 -23.03 23.15 9.12
C THR A 40 -23.50 22.94 10.57
N TYR A 41 -22.58 22.49 11.44
CA TYR A 41 -22.90 22.23 12.86
C TYR A 41 -22.25 23.22 13.82
N SER A 42 -21.81 24.39 13.33
CA SER A 42 -21.33 25.45 14.20
C SER A 42 -22.50 26.14 14.90
N GLU A 43 -22.38 26.31 16.21
CA GLU A 43 -23.36 27.08 17.00
C GLU A 43 -23.25 28.60 16.75
N ASN A 44 -22.17 29.02 16.08
CA ASN A 44 -21.86 30.41 15.78
C ASN A 44 -21.80 30.63 14.28
N ASP A 45 -22.71 31.39 13.70
CA ASP A 45 -22.72 31.73 12.27
C ASP A 45 -21.45 32.48 11.80
N GLU A 46 -20.67 33.02 12.74
CA GLU A 46 -19.40 33.70 12.47
C GLU A 46 -18.19 32.75 12.40
N GLU A 47 -18.34 31.52 12.88
CA GLU A 47 -17.25 30.55 12.89
C GLU A 47 -17.05 29.96 11.49
N ARG A 48 -15.92 30.29 10.89
CA ARG A 48 -15.55 29.84 9.55
C ARG A 48 -14.32 28.98 9.58
N PHE A 49 -14.34 27.93 8.77
CA PHE A 49 -13.25 26.98 8.62
C PHE A 49 -12.55 27.14 7.27
N TYR A 50 -11.26 27.06 7.26
CA TYR A 50 -10.43 26.99 6.05
C TYR A 50 -9.25 26.04 6.24
N VAL A 51 -8.70 25.53 5.14
CA VAL A 51 -7.46 24.77 5.14
C VAL A 51 -6.31 25.74 4.80
N PRO A 52 -5.29 25.89 5.68
CA PRO A 52 -4.15 26.75 5.40
C PRO A 52 -3.35 26.29 4.18
N GLU A 53 -2.76 27.24 3.45
CA GLU A 53 -1.96 26.94 2.24
C GLU A 53 -0.72 26.06 2.49
N ASN A 54 -0.21 26.06 3.72
CA ASN A 54 0.98 25.30 4.12
C ASN A 54 0.66 23.87 4.62
N VAL A 55 -0.60 23.42 4.49
CA VAL A 55 -1.03 22.04 4.80
C VAL A 55 -1.02 21.21 3.52
N TYR A 56 -0.35 20.08 3.55
CA TYR A 56 -0.34 19.07 2.49
C TYR A 56 -1.17 17.87 2.94
N ILE A 57 -2.05 17.39 2.08
CA ILE A 57 -2.91 16.23 2.37
C ILE A 57 -2.40 15.04 1.59
N ILE A 58 -2.15 13.93 2.30
CA ILE A 58 -1.74 12.65 1.72
C ILE A 58 -2.80 11.62 2.10
N GLY A 59 -3.44 11.02 1.10
CA GLY A 59 -4.35 9.90 1.29
C GLY A 59 -3.63 8.58 0.98
N LEU A 60 -3.72 7.62 1.88
CA LEU A 60 -3.25 6.25 1.67
C LEU A 60 -4.45 5.36 1.39
N MET A 61 -4.32 4.45 0.43
CA MET A 61 -5.38 3.49 0.11
C MET A 61 -4.80 2.14 -0.27
N ASN A 62 -5.49 1.09 0.15
CA ASN A 62 -5.25 -0.25 -0.32
C ASN A 62 -6.22 -0.56 -1.47
N THR A 63 -5.68 -0.80 -2.67
CA THR A 63 -6.47 -1.08 -3.88
C THR A 63 -6.84 -2.57 -4.02
N ALA A 64 -6.28 -3.45 -3.18
CA ALA A 64 -6.63 -4.87 -3.16
C ALA A 64 -8.01 -5.13 -2.55
N ASP A 65 -8.46 -4.29 -1.64
CA ASP A 65 -9.75 -4.47 -0.99
C ASP A 65 -10.91 -4.09 -1.94
N ARG A 66 -11.50 -5.11 -2.55
CA ARG A 66 -12.63 -4.96 -3.48
C ARG A 66 -13.97 -4.64 -2.82
N SER A 67 -14.07 -4.83 -1.51
CA SER A 67 -15.26 -4.46 -0.75
C SER A 67 -15.41 -2.95 -0.61
N LEU A 68 -14.32 -2.23 -0.88
CA LEU A 68 -14.28 -0.78 -0.81
C LEU A 68 -14.81 -0.15 -2.10
N ALA A 69 -15.55 0.90 -1.93
CA ALA A 69 -16.11 1.66 -3.05
C ALA A 69 -15.01 2.08 -4.03
N VAL A 70 -15.33 1.98 -5.31
CA VAL A 70 -14.55 2.65 -6.36
C VAL A 70 -14.28 4.08 -5.88
N VAL A 71 -13.02 4.49 -5.87
CA VAL A 71 -12.62 5.84 -5.45
C VAL A 71 -13.57 6.86 -6.06
N ASP A 72 -14.29 7.57 -5.19
CA ASP A 72 -15.28 8.57 -5.59
C ASP A 72 -14.68 9.52 -6.64
N TYR A 73 -15.44 9.78 -7.68
CA TYR A 73 -15.02 10.69 -8.76
C TYR A 73 -14.63 12.08 -8.23
N ALA A 74 -15.24 12.50 -7.12
CA ALA A 74 -14.89 13.73 -6.43
C ALA A 74 -13.45 13.74 -5.90
N LEU A 75 -12.93 12.59 -5.42
CA LEU A 75 -11.53 12.44 -5.03
C LEU A 75 -10.58 12.46 -6.21
N ARG A 76 -10.96 11.79 -7.30
CA ARG A 76 -10.10 11.70 -8.50
C ARG A 76 -9.75 13.06 -9.06
N ARG A 77 -10.61 14.05 -8.91
CA ARG A 77 -10.36 15.43 -9.38
C ARG A 77 -9.49 16.25 -8.43
N ARG A 78 -9.38 15.84 -7.15
CA ARG A 78 -8.72 16.62 -6.11
C ARG A 78 -7.35 16.12 -5.70
N PHE A 79 -7.03 14.87 -6.06
CA PHE A 79 -5.78 14.21 -5.71
C PHE A 79 -5.01 13.78 -6.96
N SER A 80 -3.69 13.91 -6.90
CA SER A 80 -2.79 13.21 -7.79
C SER A 80 -2.56 11.80 -7.25
N PHE A 81 -2.69 10.80 -8.11
CA PHE A 81 -2.53 9.40 -7.73
C PHE A 81 -1.12 8.93 -8.04
N ILE A 82 -0.50 8.28 -7.08
CA ILE A 82 0.83 7.69 -7.19
C ILE A 82 0.71 6.24 -6.77
N ASP A 83 0.98 5.33 -7.72
CA ASP A 83 1.03 3.90 -7.44
C ASP A 83 2.37 3.56 -6.79
N ILE A 84 2.32 2.82 -5.68
CA ILE A 84 3.51 2.28 -5.02
C ILE A 84 3.66 0.83 -5.46
N GLU A 85 4.69 0.58 -6.26
CA GLU A 85 5.04 -0.75 -6.76
C GLU A 85 5.81 -1.56 -5.71
N PRO A 86 5.68 -2.92 -5.70
CA PRO A 86 6.58 -3.77 -4.92
C PRO A 86 8.05 -3.51 -5.26
N GLY A 87 8.86 -3.20 -4.25
CA GLY A 87 10.22 -2.69 -4.44
C GLY A 87 11.31 -3.75 -4.65
N PHE A 88 10.99 -4.99 -5.06
CA PHE A 88 11.98 -6.08 -5.20
C PHE A 88 13.10 -5.76 -6.22
N ASP A 89 12.81 -4.95 -7.24
CA ASP A 89 13.81 -4.54 -8.24
C ASP A 89 14.58 -3.28 -7.85
N THR A 90 14.26 -2.67 -6.70
CA THR A 90 14.89 -1.43 -6.29
C THR A 90 16.26 -1.69 -5.64
N PRO A 91 17.25 -0.84 -5.90
CA PRO A 91 18.54 -0.91 -5.19
C PRO A 91 18.38 -0.75 -3.67
N GLN A 92 17.37 0.00 -3.23
CA GLN A 92 17.10 0.26 -1.81
C GLN A 92 16.77 -1.03 -1.06
N PHE A 93 15.86 -1.85 -1.59
CA PHE A 93 15.50 -3.13 -0.98
C PHE A 93 16.67 -4.12 -0.97
N ARG A 94 17.38 -4.25 -2.10
CA ARG A 94 18.57 -5.10 -2.21
C ARG A 94 19.64 -4.70 -1.20
N ASN A 95 19.97 -3.41 -1.14
CA ASN A 95 20.94 -2.88 -0.19
C ASN A 95 20.49 -3.06 1.26
N PHE A 96 19.20 -2.94 1.56
CA PHE A 96 18.66 -3.21 2.89
C PHE A 96 19.00 -4.62 3.35
N LEU A 97 18.72 -5.65 2.53
CA LEU A 97 19.02 -7.05 2.88
C LEU A 97 20.54 -7.32 2.96
N LEU A 98 21.33 -6.76 2.03
CA LEU A 98 22.78 -6.88 2.06
C LEU A 98 23.40 -6.24 3.32
N ASN A 99 22.89 -5.11 3.77
CA ASN A 99 23.30 -4.47 5.02
C ASN A 99 22.94 -5.30 6.27
N LYS A 100 21.91 -6.15 6.17
CA LYS A 100 21.55 -7.16 7.18
C LYS A 100 22.35 -8.47 6.99
N LYS A 101 23.44 -8.44 6.21
CA LYS A 101 24.38 -9.56 5.94
C LYS A 101 23.77 -10.74 5.17
N ALA A 102 22.71 -10.52 4.40
CA ALA A 102 22.22 -11.54 3.47
C ALA A 102 23.26 -11.82 2.38
N GLU A 103 23.37 -13.07 1.96
CA GLU A 103 24.21 -13.45 0.82
C GLU A 103 23.66 -12.86 -0.48
N PRO A 104 24.51 -12.28 -1.37
CA PRO A 104 24.04 -11.67 -2.60
C PRO A 104 23.25 -12.61 -3.52
N SER A 105 23.62 -13.86 -3.60
CA SER A 105 22.91 -14.90 -4.36
C SER A 105 21.51 -15.17 -3.81
N PHE A 106 21.36 -15.17 -2.48
CA PHE A 106 20.08 -15.30 -1.80
C PHE A 106 19.16 -14.11 -2.12
N VAL A 107 19.68 -12.89 -2.03
CA VAL A 107 18.91 -11.66 -2.33
C VAL A 107 18.42 -11.68 -3.78
N GLU A 108 19.29 -12.07 -4.72
CA GLU A 108 18.91 -12.15 -6.13
C GLU A 108 17.83 -13.20 -6.37
N SER A 109 17.98 -14.41 -5.79
CA SER A 109 16.99 -15.48 -5.89
C SER A 109 15.63 -15.05 -5.30
N LEU A 110 15.62 -14.44 -4.11
CA LEU A 110 14.40 -13.93 -3.48
C LEU A 110 13.68 -12.91 -4.39
N CYS A 111 14.42 -11.91 -4.90
CA CYS A 111 13.83 -10.89 -5.76
C CYS A 111 13.24 -11.50 -7.03
N GLN A 112 13.95 -12.43 -7.67
CA GLN A 112 13.46 -13.10 -8.88
C GLN A 112 12.19 -13.93 -8.61
N LYS A 113 12.16 -14.69 -7.51
CA LYS A 113 11.01 -15.52 -7.13
C LYS A 113 9.78 -14.64 -6.85
N MET A 114 9.93 -13.58 -6.06
CA MET A 114 8.84 -12.67 -5.74
C MET A 114 8.32 -11.90 -6.96
N ASN A 115 9.21 -11.48 -7.85
CA ASN A 115 8.80 -10.84 -9.11
C ASN A 115 8.00 -11.80 -10.00
N LYS A 116 8.43 -13.06 -10.12
CA LYS A 116 7.68 -14.09 -10.87
C LYS A 116 6.30 -14.33 -10.28
N LEU A 117 6.21 -14.45 -8.94
CA LEU A 117 4.92 -14.59 -8.25
C LEU A 117 4.01 -13.39 -8.51
N ASN A 118 4.53 -12.17 -8.36
CA ASN A 118 3.77 -10.94 -8.60
C ASN A 118 3.34 -10.76 -10.05
N GLN A 119 4.13 -11.24 -11.01
CA GLN A 119 3.71 -11.31 -12.41
C GLN A 119 2.54 -12.28 -12.60
N GLU A 120 2.56 -13.42 -11.93
CA GLU A 120 1.47 -14.38 -12.02
C GLU A 120 0.18 -13.85 -11.39
N ILE A 121 0.27 -13.25 -10.18
CA ILE A 121 -0.85 -12.59 -9.53
C ILE A 121 -1.45 -11.50 -10.43
N SER A 122 -0.60 -10.74 -11.12
CA SER A 122 -1.06 -9.66 -12.01
C SER A 122 -1.78 -10.16 -13.26
N LYS A 123 -1.49 -11.38 -13.72
CA LYS A 123 -2.16 -11.99 -14.89
C LYS A 123 -3.59 -12.44 -14.56
N GLU A 124 -3.87 -12.76 -13.31
CA GLU A 124 -5.20 -13.14 -12.81
C GLU A 124 -6.14 -11.91 -12.73
N ALA A 125 -6.20 -11.13 -13.80
CA ALA A 125 -6.89 -9.83 -13.83
C ALA A 125 -8.38 -9.90 -13.47
N THR A 126 -9.02 -11.07 -13.62
CA THR A 126 -10.44 -11.27 -13.29
C THR A 126 -10.66 -11.35 -11.78
N ILE A 127 -9.75 -11.98 -11.06
CA ILE A 127 -9.87 -12.26 -9.62
C ILE A 127 -8.93 -11.38 -8.80
N LEU A 128 -7.68 -11.19 -9.23
CA LEU A 128 -6.63 -10.50 -8.47
C LEU A 128 -6.22 -9.18 -9.14
N GLY A 129 -5.23 -9.20 -9.99
CA GLY A 129 -4.69 -8.02 -10.67
C GLY A 129 -3.58 -7.32 -9.90
N LYS A 130 -3.17 -6.15 -10.40
CA LYS A 130 -2.00 -5.42 -9.88
C LYS A 130 -2.08 -5.02 -8.41
N GLY A 131 -3.28 -4.78 -7.90
CA GLY A 131 -3.49 -4.37 -6.51
C GLY A 131 -3.16 -5.46 -5.48
N PHE A 132 -3.18 -6.73 -5.90
CA PHE A 132 -2.92 -7.88 -5.04
C PHE A 132 -1.45 -8.32 -5.01
N ARG A 133 -0.56 -7.63 -5.72
CA ARG A 133 0.86 -7.96 -5.69
C ARG A 133 1.43 -7.87 -4.28
N ILE A 134 2.21 -8.87 -3.91
CA ILE A 134 2.82 -8.96 -2.59
C ILE A 134 3.96 -7.93 -2.49
N GLY A 135 3.89 -7.09 -1.46
CA GLY A 135 4.88 -6.04 -1.21
C GLY A 135 6.18 -6.58 -0.61
N HIS A 136 7.25 -5.83 -0.79
CA HIS A 136 8.56 -6.15 -0.19
C HIS A 136 8.61 -5.90 1.33
N SER A 137 7.61 -5.24 1.90
CA SER A 137 7.53 -4.93 3.33
C SER A 137 7.52 -6.18 4.22
N TYR A 138 6.96 -7.30 3.77
CA TYR A 138 7.02 -8.58 4.47
C TYR A 138 8.45 -9.02 4.77
N PHE A 139 9.39 -8.64 3.93
CA PHE A 139 10.80 -8.98 4.03
C PHE A 139 11.65 -7.86 4.67
N CYS A 140 11.01 -6.84 5.22
CA CYS A 140 11.69 -5.73 5.90
C CYS A 140 11.46 -5.71 7.40
N SER A 141 10.46 -6.44 7.92
CA SER A 141 10.14 -6.55 9.34
C SER A 141 10.80 -7.77 9.98
N GLY A 142 10.94 -7.77 11.30
CA GLY A 142 11.45 -8.91 12.07
C GLY A 142 12.96 -9.16 11.94
N LEU A 143 13.72 -8.32 11.25
CA LEU A 143 15.17 -8.39 11.18
C LEU A 143 15.79 -7.56 12.31
N GLU A 144 15.78 -8.12 13.53
CA GLU A 144 16.47 -7.54 14.67
C GLU A 144 17.99 -7.51 14.47
N ASP A 145 18.70 -6.72 15.27
CA ASP A 145 20.15 -6.64 15.19
C ASP A 145 20.78 -8.01 15.47
N GLY A 146 21.47 -8.54 14.47
CA GLY A 146 22.13 -9.85 14.52
C GLY A 146 21.43 -10.96 13.76
N THR A 147 20.19 -10.78 13.31
CA THR A 147 19.52 -11.74 12.42
C THR A 147 19.97 -11.50 10.97
N SER A 148 20.50 -12.56 10.35
CA SER A 148 20.84 -12.54 8.93
C SER A 148 19.71 -13.15 8.11
N PRO A 149 19.23 -12.49 7.06
CA PRO A 149 18.26 -13.08 6.15
C PRO A 149 18.86 -14.31 5.45
N ASP A 150 18.29 -15.48 5.73
CA ASP A 150 18.72 -16.76 5.17
C ASP A 150 17.49 -17.59 4.73
N THR A 151 17.74 -18.83 4.34
CA THR A 151 16.69 -19.77 3.90
C THR A 151 15.69 -20.09 5.03
N GLN A 152 16.14 -20.15 6.29
CA GLN A 152 15.25 -20.42 7.42
C GLN A 152 14.33 -19.23 7.69
N TRP A 153 14.89 -18.02 7.70
CA TRP A 153 14.13 -16.77 7.81
C TRP A 153 13.10 -16.63 6.67
N LEU A 154 13.51 -16.94 5.42
CA LEU A 154 12.59 -16.93 4.28
C LEU A 154 11.45 -17.93 4.48
N LYS A 155 11.77 -19.14 4.96
CA LYS A 155 10.78 -20.19 5.21
C LYS A 155 9.74 -19.73 6.24
N GLU A 156 10.16 -19.06 7.30
CA GLU A 156 9.24 -18.52 8.30
C GLU A 156 8.26 -17.52 7.67
N ILE A 157 8.75 -16.51 6.95
CA ILE A 157 7.90 -15.52 6.28
C ILE A 157 6.96 -16.19 5.26
N VAL A 158 7.47 -17.13 4.47
CA VAL A 158 6.63 -17.80 3.48
C VAL A 158 5.51 -18.58 4.16
N MET A 159 5.80 -19.30 5.23
CA MET A 159 4.81 -20.13 5.91
C MET A 159 3.81 -19.33 6.75
N THR A 160 4.25 -18.23 7.39
CA THR A 160 3.39 -17.44 8.29
C THR A 160 2.61 -16.34 7.59
N ASP A 161 3.18 -15.74 6.55
CA ASP A 161 2.62 -14.54 5.92
C ASP A 161 2.21 -14.77 4.47
N ILE A 162 3.07 -15.42 3.66
CA ILE A 162 2.83 -15.51 2.22
C ILE A 162 1.90 -16.67 1.86
N ALA A 163 2.11 -17.87 2.43
CA ALA A 163 1.26 -19.03 2.12
C ALA A 163 -0.22 -18.79 2.47
N PRO A 164 -0.58 -18.20 3.61
CA PRO A 164 -1.97 -17.84 3.89
C PRO A 164 -2.57 -16.87 2.86
N LEU A 165 -1.79 -15.90 2.36
CA LEU A 165 -2.24 -15.03 1.28
C LEU A 165 -2.46 -15.78 -0.03
N LEU A 166 -1.59 -16.74 -0.35
CA LEU A 166 -1.75 -17.56 -1.55
C LEU A 166 -2.98 -18.46 -1.45
N GLU A 167 -3.31 -18.96 -0.26
CA GLU A 167 -4.55 -19.72 -0.01
C GLU A 167 -5.79 -18.85 -0.28
N GLU A 168 -5.77 -17.59 0.14
CA GLU A 168 -6.85 -16.64 -0.14
C GLU A 168 -6.91 -16.27 -1.63
N TYR A 169 -5.77 -16.00 -2.25
CA TYR A 169 -5.70 -15.53 -3.64
C TYR A 169 -6.06 -16.60 -4.66
N PHE A 170 -5.68 -17.83 -4.40
CA PHE A 170 -5.92 -18.99 -5.27
C PHE A 170 -6.86 -20.01 -4.59
N PHE A 171 -7.91 -19.52 -3.90
CA PHE A 171 -8.81 -20.35 -3.12
C PHE A 171 -9.49 -21.46 -3.94
N ASP A 172 -9.65 -21.28 -5.24
CA ASP A 172 -10.22 -22.21 -6.21
C ASP A 172 -9.17 -23.13 -6.88
N ASP A 173 -7.88 -22.93 -6.63
CA ASP A 173 -6.78 -23.72 -7.17
C ASP A 173 -5.73 -24.09 -6.09
N PRO A 174 -6.00 -25.07 -5.21
CA PRO A 174 -5.07 -25.53 -4.18
C PRO A 174 -3.73 -26.04 -4.74
N TYR A 175 -3.74 -26.56 -5.97
CA TYR A 175 -2.51 -27.02 -6.63
C TYR A 175 -1.58 -25.85 -6.95
N LYS A 176 -2.12 -24.74 -7.41
CA LYS A 176 -1.38 -23.51 -7.70
C LYS A 176 -0.79 -22.90 -6.43
N GLN A 177 -1.54 -22.93 -5.33
CA GLN A 177 -1.07 -22.50 -4.00
C GLN A 177 0.21 -23.27 -3.61
N GLN A 178 0.13 -24.59 -3.63
CA GLN A 178 1.23 -25.46 -3.24
C GLN A 178 2.46 -25.26 -4.14
N ILE A 179 2.27 -25.20 -5.45
CA ILE A 179 3.36 -24.97 -6.41
C ILE A 179 4.10 -23.66 -6.09
N TRP A 180 3.41 -22.59 -5.76
CA TRP A 180 4.06 -21.32 -5.48
C TRP A 180 4.76 -21.32 -4.12
N ALA A 181 4.16 -21.92 -3.09
CA ALA A 181 4.85 -22.11 -1.81
C ALA A 181 6.15 -22.90 -1.98
N ASP A 182 6.11 -24.02 -2.71
CA ASP A 182 7.29 -24.85 -2.99
C ASP A 182 8.35 -24.10 -3.81
N LYS A 183 7.94 -23.33 -4.83
CA LYS A 183 8.87 -22.52 -5.64
C LYS A 183 9.56 -21.42 -4.84
N LEU A 184 8.87 -20.84 -3.86
CA LEU A 184 9.47 -19.82 -3.00
C LEU A 184 10.53 -20.42 -2.08
N LEU A 185 10.30 -21.65 -1.58
CA LEU A 185 11.18 -22.33 -0.64
C LEU A 185 12.24 -23.21 -1.31
N GLY A 186 11.97 -23.68 -2.53
CA GLY A 186 12.90 -24.54 -3.27
C GLY A 186 14.09 -23.77 -3.84
N ASP A 187 15.22 -24.42 -3.94
CA ASP A 187 16.33 -23.99 -4.77
C ASP A 187 15.93 -24.20 -6.23
N SER A 188 15.94 -23.14 -7.04
CA SER A 188 15.63 -23.18 -8.48
C SER A 188 16.76 -23.79 -9.28
#